data_362a3372305635d554412f437814f988
#
_entry.id   362a3372305635d554412f437814f988
#
_cell.length_a   1.000
_cell.length_b   1.000
_cell.length_c   1.000
_cell.angle_alpha   90.00
_cell.angle_beta   90.00
_cell.angle_gamma   90.00
#
_symmetry.space_group_name_H-M   'P 1'
#
loop_
_entity.id
_entity.type
_entity.pdbx_description
1 polymer ?
#
loop_
_entity_poly.entity_id
_entity_poly.type
_entity_poly.pdbx_seq_one_letter_code
_entity_poly.pdbx_strand_id
1 'polypeptide(L)'
;MAIDKEHLEFHAVDLGSGWETPPGYPAGIQQKILAGSLDEAAKKGNRTRLLRFAPGVYTTKPFVHDYWEEVYQLSGDLTVGNDENGEGGESFAPNTYACRPPGAYHGPFKSEGGCLLLETHYYDETN
;
A
#
# COMPACT_ATOMS: atom_id res chain seq x y z
N MET A 1 -8.51 19.30 -13.00
CA MET A 1 -8.94 17.96 -12.67
C MET A 1 -9.41 17.87 -11.22
N ALA A 2 -10.47 17.18 -11.00
CA ALA A 2 -11.06 17.12 -9.68
C ALA A 2 -10.50 15.95 -8.86
N ILE A 3 -10.23 16.23 -7.60
CA ILE A 3 -9.95 15.22 -6.61
C ILE A 3 -11.29 14.62 -6.17
N ASP A 4 -11.44 13.31 -6.26
CA ASP A 4 -12.70 12.63 -5.96
C ASP A 4 -12.78 12.16 -4.49
N LYS A 5 -12.45 13.05 -3.58
CA LYS A 5 -12.51 12.79 -2.14
C LYS A 5 -13.60 13.63 -1.50
N GLU A 6 -14.38 12.99 -0.65
CA GLU A 6 -15.40 13.67 0.12
C GLU A 6 -14.77 14.41 1.31
N HIS A 7 -15.46 15.46 1.78
CA HIS A 7 -15.11 16.06 3.05
C HIS A 7 -15.52 15.11 4.18
N LEU A 8 -14.52 14.60 4.91
CA LEU A 8 -14.74 13.72 6.05
C LEU A 8 -14.08 14.34 7.27
N GLU A 9 -14.85 14.52 8.35
CA GLU A 9 -14.32 14.96 9.62
C GLU A 9 -13.71 13.77 10.38
N PHE A 10 -13.08 14.03 11.51
CA PHE A 10 -12.52 12.97 12.32
C PHE A 10 -13.57 11.92 12.64
N HIS A 11 -13.25 10.71 12.36
CA HIS A 11 -14.11 9.56 12.65
C HIS A 11 -13.22 8.34 12.91
N ALA A 12 -13.73 7.41 13.68
CA ALA A 12 -13.02 6.16 13.92
C ALA A 12 -13.13 5.28 12.67
N VAL A 13 -11.97 4.84 12.17
CA VAL A 13 -11.96 3.89 11.06
C VAL A 13 -12.30 2.51 11.60
N ASP A 14 -13.28 1.84 10.99
CA ASP A 14 -13.63 0.47 11.36
C ASP A 14 -12.57 -0.48 10.81
N LEU A 15 -11.73 -1.00 11.70
CA LEU A 15 -10.69 -1.95 11.33
C LEU A 15 -11.16 -3.40 11.40
N GLY A 16 -12.40 -3.63 11.81
CA GLY A 16 -12.95 -4.98 11.99
C GLY A 16 -13.62 -5.55 10.73
N SER A 17 -13.92 -4.71 9.74
CA SER A 17 -14.63 -5.15 8.54
C SER A 17 -14.28 -4.29 7.34
N GLY A 18 -14.78 -4.66 6.15
CA GLY A 18 -14.59 -3.88 4.94
C GLY A 18 -13.23 -4.04 4.28
N TRP A 19 -12.49 -5.07 4.64
CA TRP A 19 -11.22 -5.38 4.01
C TRP A 19 -11.40 -6.23 2.77
N GLU A 20 -10.58 -5.99 1.76
CA GLU A 20 -10.57 -6.79 0.53
C GLU A 20 -9.14 -6.98 0.06
N THR A 21 -8.87 -8.10 -0.62
CA THR A 21 -7.56 -8.33 -1.21
C THR A 21 -7.47 -7.58 -2.54
N PRO A 22 -6.47 -6.68 -2.70
CA PRO A 22 -6.32 -5.99 -3.98
C PRO A 22 -5.98 -6.99 -5.10
N PRO A 23 -6.36 -6.70 -6.34
CA PRO A 23 -5.98 -7.56 -7.46
C PRO A 23 -4.46 -7.75 -7.55
N GLY A 24 -4.04 -8.97 -7.75
CA GLY A 24 -2.63 -9.31 -7.89
C GLY A 24 -1.88 -9.54 -6.59
N TYR A 25 -2.54 -9.40 -5.45
CA TYR A 25 -1.93 -9.62 -4.13
C TYR A 25 -2.34 -10.98 -3.57
N PRO A 26 -1.49 -11.60 -2.73
CA PRO A 26 -1.88 -12.83 -2.03
C PRO A 26 -2.98 -12.56 -1.01
N ALA A 27 -3.74 -13.60 -0.66
CA ALA A 27 -4.91 -13.48 0.22
C ALA A 27 -4.62 -12.85 1.58
N GLY A 28 -3.41 -12.99 2.10
CA GLY A 28 -3.02 -12.43 3.39
C GLY A 28 -2.74 -10.93 3.37
N ILE A 29 -2.83 -10.28 2.21
CA ILE A 29 -2.67 -8.83 2.10
C ILE A 29 -4.02 -8.25 1.72
N GLN A 30 -4.50 -7.31 2.54
CA GLN A 30 -5.82 -6.72 2.36
C GLN A 30 -5.74 -5.20 2.42
N GLN A 31 -6.66 -4.55 1.70
CA GLN A 31 -6.76 -3.10 1.68
C GLN A 31 -8.11 -2.62 2.20
N LYS A 32 -8.10 -1.39 2.68
CA LYS A 32 -9.32 -0.66 3.01
C LYS A 32 -9.15 0.75 2.45
N ILE A 33 -9.98 1.10 1.48
CA ILE A 33 -9.91 2.43 0.85
C ILE A 33 -10.51 3.44 1.83
N LEU A 34 -9.74 4.48 2.15
CA LEU A 34 -10.21 5.56 3.01
C LEU A 34 -10.82 6.69 2.20
N ALA A 35 -10.23 7.01 1.05
CA ALA A 35 -10.70 8.12 0.22
C ALA A 35 -10.16 8.00 -1.18
N GLY A 36 -10.94 8.45 -2.16
CA GLY A 36 -10.51 8.58 -3.53
C GLY A 36 -10.52 7.29 -4.32
N SER A 37 -10.07 7.41 -5.54
CA SER A 37 -9.92 6.27 -6.46
C SER A 37 -8.87 6.61 -7.51
N LEU A 38 -8.34 5.56 -8.14
CA LEU A 38 -7.45 5.69 -9.29
C LEU A 38 -8.18 5.20 -10.54
N ASP A 39 -8.06 5.97 -11.60
CA ASP A 39 -8.41 5.53 -12.93
C ASP A 39 -7.10 5.25 -13.67
N GLU A 40 -6.64 4.02 -13.62
CA GLU A 40 -5.33 3.65 -14.15
C GLU A 40 -5.32 3.69 -15.68
N ALA A 41 -6.46 3.45 -16.32
CA ALA A 41 -6.56 3.55 -17.78
C ALA A 41 -6.41 4.98 -18.28
N ALA A 42 -7.03 5.93 -17.57
CA ALA A 42 -6.94 7.35 -17.92
C ALA A 42 -5.76 8.06 -17.26
N LYS A 43 -5.06 7.39 -16.35
CA LYS A 43 -3.94 7.93 -15.56
C LYS A 43 -4.35 9.17 -14.78
N LYS A 44 -5.43 9.04 -14.03
CA LYS A 44 -6.03 10.12 -13.24
C LYS A 44 -6.40 9.65 -11.85
N GLY A 45 -6.55 10.61 -10.96
CA GLY A 45 -7.09 10.40 -9.63
C GLY A 45 -6.02 10.28 -8.56
N ASN A 46 -6.50 10.12 -7.34
CA ASN A 46 -5.65 9.82 -6.20
C ASN A 46 -6.45 8.99 -5.21
N ARG A 47 -5.74 8.21 -4.42
CA ARG A 47 -6.35 7.26 -3.50
C ARG A 47 -5.54 7.20 -2.23
N THR A 48 -6.23 7.16 -1.10
CA THR A 48 -5.63 6.89 0.20
C THR A 48 -6.21 5.59 0.72
N ARG A 49 -5.35 4.67 1.13
CA ARG A 49 -5.80 3.38 1.66
C ARG A 49 -4.96 2.93 2.84
N LEU A 50 -5.54 2.04 3.63
CA LEU A 50 -4.80 1.19 4.54
C LEU A 50 -4.50 -0.12 3.83
N LEU A 51 -3.30 -0.64 4.04
CA LEU A 51 -2.89 -1.96 3.57
C LEU A 51 -2.39 -2.72 4.79
N ARG A 52 -2.90 -3.94 4.99
CA ARG A 52 -2.44 -4.76 6.09
C ARG A 52 -1.93 -6.11 5.60
N PHE A 53 -0.90 -6.58 6.26
CA PHE A 53 -0.34 -7.91 6.03
C PHE A 53 -0.70 -8.80 7.20
N ALA A 54 -1.22 -9.99 6.92
CA ALA A 54 -1.37 -11.02 7.94
C ALA A 54 0.03 -11.53 8.35
N PRO A 55 0.18 -12.04 9.59
CA PRO A 55 1.47 -12.59 10.00
C PRO A 55 1.96 -13.69 9.06
N GLY A 56 3.22 -13.60 8.66
CA GLY A 56 3.88 -14.60 7.81
C GLY A 56 3.65 -14.48 6.32
N VAL A 57 2.79 -13.56 5.87
CA VAL A 57 2.52 -13.41 4.44
C VAL A 57 3.68 -12.70 3.74
N TYR A 58 3.98 -13.13 2.51
CA TYR A 58 4.99 -12.48 1.69
C TYR A 58 4.62 -12.53 0.22
N THR A 59 5.21 -11.62 -0.54
CA THR A 59 5.13 -11.60 -2.00
C THR A 59 6.44 -12.13 -2.58
N THR A 60 6.42 -12.53 -3.85
CA THR A 60 7.59 -13.19 -4.46
C THR A 60 8.22 -12.39 -5.58
N LYS A 61 7.57 -11.33 -6.04
CA LYS A 61 8.06 -10.50 -7.14
C LYS A 61 7.95 -9.03 -6.79
N PRO A 62 8.84 -8.19 -7.34
CA PRO A 62 8.70 -6.74 -7.17
C PRO A 62 7.42 -6.23 -7.82
N PHE A 63 6.92 -5.15 -7.28
CA PHE A 63 5.82 -4.37 -7.86
C PHE A 63 6.36 -3.17 -8.62
N VAL A 64 5.61 -2.70 -9.59
CA VAL A 64 5.87 -1.45 -10.28
C VAL A 64 4.53 -0.81 -10.64
N HIS A 65 4.44 0.50 -10.47
CA HIS A 65 3.23 1.25 -10.77
C HIS A 65 3.58 2.45 -11.65
N ASP A 66 2.59 2.97 -12.36
CA ASP A 66 2.74 4.18 -13.17
C ASP A 66 2.20 5.43 -12.46
N TYR A 67 1.99 5.33 -11.15
CA TYR A 67 1.57 6.43 -10.29
C TYR A 67 2.56 6.62 -9.15
N TRP A 68 2.50 7.76 -8.50
CA TRP A 68 3.25 8.05 -7.29
C TRP A 68 2.67 7.26 -6.13
N GLU A 69 3.53 6.73 -5.28
CA GLU A 69 3.13 6.02 -4.07
C GLU A 69 3.91 6.53 -2.87
N GLU A 70 3.17 6.91 -1.82
CA GLU A 70 3.77 7.18 -0.53
C GLU A 70 3.23 6.18 0.47
N VAL A 71 4.12 5.64 1.29
CA VAL A 71 3.79 4.60 2.28
C VAL A 71 4.34 5.02 3.63
N TYR A 72 3.50 4.95 4.66
CA TYR A 72 3.91 5.15 6.04
C TYR A 72 3.55 3.91 6.84
N GLN A 73 4.54 3.28 7.48
CA GLN A 73 4.33 2.11 8.32
C GLN A 73 3.79 2.54 9.67
N LEU A 74 2.54 2.19 9.95
CA LEU A 74 1.85 2.58 11.17
C LEU A 74 2.17 1.62 12.32
N SER A 75 2.22 0.31 12.04
CA SER A 75 2.43 -0.69 13.08
C SER A 75 3.03 -1.96 12.49
N GLY A 76 3.56 -2.81 13.35
CA GLY A 76 4.07 -4.11 12.96
C GLY A 76 5.47 -4.07 12.39
N ASP A 77 5.80 -5.10 11.62
CA ASP A 77 7.09 -5.24 10.96
C ASP A 77 6.92 -5.40 9.46
N LEU A 78 7.83 -4.83 8.70
CA LEU A 78 7.84 -4.99 7.24
C LEU A 78 9.25 -5.30 6.79
N THR A 79 9.40 -6.38 6.04
CA THR A 79 10.66 -6.76 5.40
C THR A 79 10.55 -6.46 3.90
N VAL A 80 11.59 -5.87 3.35
CA VAL A 80 11.66 -5.52 1.92
C VAL A 80 12.85 -6.26 1.31
N GLY A 81 12.62 -6.87 0.15
CA GLY A 81 13.67 -7.56 -0.59
C GLY A 81 13.91 -9.00 -0.18
N ASN A 82 12.88 -9.66 0.36
CA ASN A 82 12.95 -11.10 0.61
C ASN A 82 13.04 -11.88 -0.71
N ASP A 83 13.49 -13.12 -0.62
CA ASP A 83 13.55 -14.00 -1.78
C ASP A 83 12.19 -14.69 -2.04
N GLU A 84 12.16 -15.57 -3.01
CA GLU A 84 10.94 -16.30 -3.40
C GLU A 84 10.42 -17.26 -2.33
N ASN A 85 11.24 -17.58 -1.33
CA ASN A 85 10.88 -18.41 -0.20
C ASN A 85 10.53 -17.59 1.04
N GLY A 86 10.50 -16.28 0.92
CA GLY A 86 10.22 -15.39 2.03
C GLY A 86 11.40 -15.19 2.97
N GLU A 87 12.61 -15.43 2.52
CA GLU A 87 13.83 -15.35 3.33
C GLU A 87 14.64 -14.10 2.96
N GLY A 88 15.38 -13.59 3.94
CA GLY A 88 16.26 -12.44 3.74
C GLY A 88 15.52 -11.12 3.66
N GLY A 89 16.20 -10.13 3.10
CA GLY A 89 15.68 -8.77 3.02
C GLY A 89 16.05 -7.92 4.22
N GLU A 90 15.54 -6.70 4.22
CA GLU A 90 15.78 -5.73 5.28
C GLU A 90 14.46 -5.44 6.00
N SER A 91 14.48 -5.50 7.33
CA SER A 91 13.28 -5.31 8.16
C SER A 91 13.18 -3.88 8.67
N PHE A 92 11.96 -3.35 8.69
CA PHE A 92 11.67 -1.99 9.12
C PHE A 92 10.62 -1.99 10.23
N ALA A 93 10.79 -1.05 11.16
CA ALA A 93 9.90 -0.85 12.29
C ALA A 93 8.86 0.25 12.00
N PRO A 94 7.83 0.41 12.85
CA PRO A 94 6.87 1.51 12.68
C PRO A 94 7.54 2.88 12.56
N ASN A 95 6.86 3.79 11.89
CA ASN A 95 7.34 5.14 11.58
C ASN A 95 8.44 5.15 10.51
N THR A 96 8.36 4.19 9.60
CA THR A 96 9.20 4.14 8.39
C THR A 96 8.38 4.64 7.21
N TYR A 97 9.02 5.40 6.35
CA TYR A 97 8.36 6.06 5.22
C TYR A 97 9.08 5.77 3.91
N ALA A 98 8.29 5.62 2.84
CA ALA A 98 8.81 5.49 1.48
C ALA A 98 8.01 6.37 0.54
N CYS A 99 8.69 6.93 -0.45
CA CYS A 99 8.06 7.69 -1.52
C CYS A 99 8.67 7.23 -2.84
N ARG A 100 7.82 6.75 -3.75
CA ARG A 100 8.25 6.14 -5.00
C ARG A 100 7.61 6.84 -6.19
N PRO A 101 8.43 7.31 -7.15
CA PRO A 101 7.88 7.86 -8.39
C PRO A 101 7.34 6.75 -9.31
N PRO A 102 6.57 7.10 -10.33
CA PRO A 102 6.17 6.14 -11.35
C PRO A 102 7.37 5.41 -11.94
N GLY A 103 7.22 4.11 -12.17
CA GLY A 103 8.26 3.27 -12.77
C GLY A 103 9.28 2.72 -11.79
N ALA A 104 9.24 3.10 -10.52
CA ALA A 104 10.15 2.55 -9.52
C ALA A 104 9.69 1.15 -9.10
N TYR A 105 10.58 0.17 -9.24
CA TYR A 105 10.31 -1.18 -8.72
C TYR A 105 10.49 -1.21 -7.22
N HIS A 106 9.63 -1.95 -6.53
CA HIS A 106 9.70 -2.08 -5.08
C HIS A 106 9.19 -3.46 -4.63
N GLY A 107 9.71 -3.92 -3.51
CA GLY A 107 9.44 -5.26 -3.01
C GLY A 107 10.47 -6.28 -3.55
N PRO A 108 10.21 -7.57 -3.38
CA PRO A 108 9.06 -8.15 -2.66
C PRO A 108 8.97 -7.73 -1.21
N PHE A 109 7.87 -8.06 -0.57
CA PHE A 109 7.57 -7.66 0.81
C PHE A 109 7.17 -8.86 1.64
N LYS A 110 7.48 -8.80 2.94
CA LYS A 110 7.06 -9.79 3.92
C LYS A 110 6.75 -9.11 5.24
N SER A 111 5.82 -9.66 5.99
CA SER A 111 5.63 -9.29 7.38
C SER A 111 5.60 -10.55 8.23
N GLU A 112 6.51 -10.67 9.20
CA GLU A 112 6.55 -11.82 10.10
C GLU A 112 5.39 -11.81 11.09
N GLY A 113 5.18 -10.67 11.72
CA GLY A 113 4.15 -10.51 12.74
C GLY A 113 2.90 -9.79 12.30
N GLY A 114 2.82 -9.42 11.02
CA GLY A 114 1.75 -8.58 10.52
C GLY A 114 2.12 -7.10 10.59
N CYS A 115 1.53 -6.30 9.72
CA CYS A 115 1.76 -4.86 9.73
C CYS A 115 0.57 -4.10 9.18
N LEU A 116 0.54 -2.81 9.45
CA LEU A 116 -0.44 -1.89 8.92
C LEU A 116 0.28 -0.70 8.29
N LEU A 117 -0.05 -0.43 7.03
CA LEU A 117 0.54 0.65 6.25
C LEU A 117 -0.55 1.64 5.87
N LEU A 118 -0.20 2.93 5.86
CA LEU A 118 -1.00 3.97 5.24
C LEU A 118 -0.36 4.31 3.91
N GLU A 119 -1.13 4.25 2.83
CA GLU A 119 -0.62 4.49 1.48
C GLU A 119 -1.44 5.55 0.78
N THR A 120 -0.75 6.43 0.06
CA THR A 120 -1.36 7.42 -0.82
C THR A 120 -0.83 7.20 -2.23
N HIS A 121 -1.74 7.09 -3.20
CA HIS A 121 -1.42 6.91 -4.61
C HIS A 121 -2.00 8.07 -5.41
N TYR A 122 -1.23 8.59 -6.34
CA TYR A 122 -1.72 9.70 -7.17
C TYR A 122 -0.95 9.77 -8.48
N TYR A 123 -1.64 10.29 -9.50
CA TYR A 123 -1.03 10.61 -10.77
C TYR A 123 -0.62 12.08 -10.77
N ASP A 124 0.53 12.35 -11.37
CA ASP A 124 0.97 13.71 -11.61
C ASP A 124 0.25 14.20 -12.87
N GLU A 125 -0.81 14.96 -12.67
CA GLU A 125 -1.63 15.43 -13.77
C GLU A 125 -1.13 16.78 -14.25
N THR A 126 -0.05 16.74 -14.97
CA THR A 126 0.45 17.95 -15.63
C THR A 126 -0.36 18.23 -16.90
N ASN A 127 -0.65 19.47 -17.11
CA ASN A 127 -1.36 19.90 -18.31
C ASN A 127 -0.41 20.09 -19.47
#